data_4a26df42810c9e8c7cc34265a7e10581
#
_entry.id   4a26df42810c9e8c7cc34265a7e10581
#
_cell.length_a   1.000
_cell.length_b   1.000
_cell.length_c   1.000
_cell.angle_alpha   90.00
_cell.angle_beta   90.00
_cell.angle_gamma   90.00
#
_symmetry.space_group_name_H-M   'P 1'
#
loop_
_entity.id
_entity.type
_entity.pdbx_description
1 polymer ?
#
loop_
_entity_poly.entity_id
_entity_poly.type
_entity_poly.pdbx_seq_one_letter_code
_entity_poly.pdbx_strand_id
1 'polypeptide(L)'
;MANYAIMRIEKRKLGAVGRICNHHERLKAEYKSNPDIDPSRTHLNYHIVEPTAKYRKAVLDRIEEVGAKRRKDSVVMQDCFVGGTPDWLKGKSVEEQRKYFDYAYRFFENNFKKENIISAVVHLDEATPHMHLCFVPITDKGRLSSKDIIGGPKGLVGWQDKFYEYMHEKYTDITRGTPVKVSHRKHIPPFMFKVAGELYDHYGEICGAINDIGLVNNAKKKDAAISLLGRYAPEMAQLKVQLQSTDKHIAYLERELFSERDSNSNYRSINYEQELELKQANRKIYELNQKQKELEKVISKIPPEVLQQMAQQEKEARKRKSKGWER
;
A
#
# COMPACT_ATOMS: atom_id res chain seq x y z
N MET A 1 -28.51 -3.62 6.05
CA MET A 1 -27.05 -3.94 6.00
C MET A 1 -26.31 -2.86 6.78
N ALA A 2 -25.07 -3.15 7.26
CA ALA A 2 -24.27 -2.12 7.92
C ALA A 2 -23.74 -1.11 6.91
N ASN A 3 -23.74 0.18 7.26
CA ASN A 3 -23.20 1.24 6.44
C ASN A 3 -21.73 1.46 6.78
N TYR A 4 -20.88 1.63 5.79
CA TYR A 4 -19.44 1.81 5.95
C TYR A 4 -18.97 3.07 5.24
N ALA A 5 -18.09 3.84 5.88
CA ALA A 5 -17.19 4.75 5.17
C ALA A 5 -15.93 3.96 4.78
N ILE A 6 -15.59 3.99 3.51
CA ILE A 6 -14.52 3.18 2.95
C ILE A 6 -13.36 4.10 2.56
N MET A 7 -12.17 3.81 3.07
CA MET A 7 -10.93 4.44 2.63
C MET A 7 -9.87 3.40 2.32
N ARG A 8 -9.17 3.57 1.19
CA ARG A 8 -8.00 2.78 0.80
C ARG A 8 -6.87 3.72 0.40
N ILE A 9 -5.64 3.37 0.71
CA ILE A 9 -4.44 4.14 0.34
C ILE A 9 -3.49 3.18 -0.36
N GLU A 10 -3.12 3.50 -1.58
CA GLU A 10 -2.20 2.72 -2.40
C GLU A 10 -0.94 3.50 -2.74
N LYS A 11 0.21 2.83 -2.67
CA LYS A 11 1.52 3.41 -2.97
C LYS A 11 1.78 3.41 -4.47
N ARG A 12 2.16 4.55 -5.05
CA ARG A 12 2.44 4.65 -6.49
C ARG A 12 3.87 5.13 -6.73
N LYS A 13 4.59 4.37 -7.56
CA LYS A 13 5.88 4.79 -8.14
C LYS A 13 5.63 5.63 -9.37
N LEU A 14 6.61 6.42 -9.80
CA LEU A 14 6.48 7.37 -10.90
C LEU A 14 5.96 6.77 -12.22
N GLY A 15 6.32 5.51 -12.51
CA GLY A 15 5.84 4.82 -13.72
C GLY A 15 4.33 4.53 -13.75
N ALA A 16 3.67 4.48 -12.58
CA ALA A 16 2.22 4.23 -12.48
C ALA A 16 1.38 5.51 -12.55
N VAL A 17 1.98 6.68 -12.25
CA VAL A 17 1.24 7.95 -12.08
C VAL A 17 0.47 8.35 -13.33
N GLY A 18 1.03 8.13 -14.54
CA GLY A 18 0.34 8.46 -15.78
C GLY A 18 -0.93 7.63 -16.03
N ARG A 19 -0.94 6.36 -15.65
CA ARG A 19 -2.14 5.50 -15.78
C ARG A 19 -3.23 5.95 -14.80
N ILE A 20 -2.85 6.33 -13.59
CA ILE A 20 -3.76 6.84 -12.57
C ILE A 20 -4.39 8.16 -13.06
N CYS A 21 -3.58 9.11 -13.54
CA CYS A 21 -4.07 10.35 -14.14
C CYS A 21 -5.09 10.09 -15.25
N ASN A 22 -4.78 9.17 -16.17
CA ASN A 22 -5.70 8.85 -17.25
C ASN A 22 -7.07 8.34 -16.77
N HIS A 23 -7.10 7.54 -15.70
CA HIS A 23 -8.33 7.02 -15.11
C HIS A 23 -9.08 8.11 -14.36
N HIS A 24 -8.41 8.85 -13.49
CA HIS A 24 -9.05 9.88 -12.66
C HIS A 24 -9.62 11.02 -13.50
N GLU A 25 -8.88 11.46 -14.51
CA GLU A 25 -9.24 12.61 -15.36
C GLU A 25 -10.01 12.18 -16.63
N ARG A 26 -10.41 10.90 -16.74
CA ARG A 26 -11.14 10.38 -17.91
C ARG A 26 -10.49 10.73 -19.26
N LEU A 27 -9.13 10.62 -19.34
CA LEU A 27 -8.37 11.02 -20.54
C LEU A 27 -8.40 9.99 -21.68
N LYS A 28 -9.12 8.88 -21.53
CA LYS A 28 -9.29 7.84 -22.57
C LYS A 28 -10.76 7.74 -22.95
N ALA A 29 -11.01 7.44 -24.20
CA ALA A 29 -12.36 7.19 -24.70
C ALA A 29 -12.97 5.90 -24.12
N GLU A 30 -12.13 4.87 -23.88
CA GLU A 30 -12.58 3.57 -23.36
C GLU A 30 -11.65 3.06 -22.27
N TYR A 31 -12.24 2.39 -21.27
CA TYR A 31 -11.55 1.75 -20.15
C TYR A 31 -11.91 0.26 -20.09
N LYS A 32 -11.20 -0.57 -20.87
CA LYS A 32 -11.44 -2.03 -20.93
C LYS A 32 -11.36 -2.73 -19.56
N SER A 33 -10.58 -2.17 -18.62
CA SER A 33 -10.45 -2.69 -17.25
C SER A 33 -11.57 -2.24 -16.30
N ASN A 34 -12.41 -1.28 -16.72
CA ASN A 34 -13.55 -0.79 -15.95
C ASN A 34 -14.70 -0.44 -16.88
N PRO A 35 -15.49 -1.44 -17.31
CA PRO A 35 -16.62 -1.26 -18.22
C PRO A 35 -17.80 -0.51 -17.59
N ASP A 36 -17.80 -0.30 -16.26
CA ASP A 36 -18.89 0.39 -15.54
C ASP A 36 -18.84 1.91 -15.71
N ILE A 37 -17.81 2.46 -16.34
CA ILE A 37 -17.75 3.89 -16.64
C ILE A 37 -18.79 4.20 -17.72
N ASP A 38 -19.75 5.03 -17.36
CA ASP A 38 -20.75 5.55 -18.28
C ASP A 38 -20.29 6.91 -18.85
N PRO A 39 -19.82 6.96 -20.12
CA PRO A 39 -19.31 8.19 -20.72
C PRO A 39 -20.37 9.31 -20.78
N SER A 40 -21.66 8.96 -20.85
CA SER A 40 -22.74 9.94 -20.87
C SER A 40 -22.87 10.73 -19.57
N ARG A 41 -22.37 10.16 -18.46
CA ARG A 41 -22.40 10.73 -17.11
C ARG A 41 -21.08 11.37 -16.68
N THR A 42 -20.03 11.26 -17.47
CA THR A 42 -18.69 11.79 -17.12
C THR A 42 -18.71 13.30 -16.84
N HIS A 43 -19.62 14.05 -17.46
CA HIS A 43 -19.82 15.48 -17.20
C HIS A 43 -20.34 15.79 -15.77
N LEU A 44 -20.82 14.80 -15.03
CA LEU A 44 -21.26 14.94 -13.64
C LEU A 44 -20.10 14.83 -12.65
N ASN A 45 -18.95 14.30 -13.07
CA ASN A 45 -17.75 14.23 -12.25
C ASN A 45 -17.29 15.66 -11.91
N TYR A 46 -16.73 15.81 -10.71
CA TYR A 46 -16.27 17.14 -10.30
C TYR A 46 -15.01 17.04 -9.43
N HIS A 47 -14.22 18.10 -9.46
CA HIS A 47 -13.05 18.23 -8.60
C HIS A 47 -13.38 19.00 -7.33
N ILE A 48 -12.83 18.54 -6.20
CA ILE A 48 -12.66 19.30 -4.97
C ILE A 48 -11.31 20.03 -5.03
N VAL A 49 -10.30 19.36 -5.59
CA VAL A 49 -8.99 19.95 -5.90
C VAL A 49 -8.64 19.59 -7.33
N GLU A 50 -8.57 20.59 -8.19
CA GLU A 50 -8.10 20.44 -9.57
C GLU A 50 -6.58 20.31 -9.61
N PRO A 51 -6.05 19.41 -10.45
CA PRO A 51 -4.61 19.28 -10.62
C PRO A 51 -4.04 20.48 -11.40
N THR A 52 -2.94 21.06 -10.93
CA THR A 52 -2.27 22.19 -11.59
C THR A 52 -1.63 21.81 -12.93
N ALA A 53 -1.40 20.53 -13.18
CA ALA A 53 -0.85 19.95 -14.39
C ALA A 53 -1.16 18.44 -14.43
N LYS A 54 -0.80 17.73 -15.51
CA LYS A 54 -0.84 16.26 -15.50
C LYS A 54 -0.11 15.72 -14.26
N TYR A 55 -0.69 14.74 -13.57
CA TYR A 55 -0.23 14.26 -12.26
C TYR A 55 1.28 14.02 -12.17
N ARG A 56 1.89 13.46 -13.24
CA ARG A 56 3.34 13.22 -13.25
C ARG A 56 4.14 14.52 -13.09
N LYS A 57 3.71 15.59 -13.77
CA LYS A 57 4.35 16.90 -13.66
C LYS A 57 4.08 17.50 -12.30
N ALA A 58 2.83 17.57 -11.85
CA ALA A 58 2.46 18.14 -10.55
C ALA A 58 3.19 17.45 -9.37
N VAL A 59 3.33 16.12 -9.42
CA VAL A 59 4.10 15.35 -8.43
C VAL A 59 5.58 15.73 -8.44
N LEU A 60 6.19 15.87 -9.61
CA LEU A 60 7.62 16.22 -9.71
C LEU A 60 7.85 17.66 -9.30
N ASP A 61 6.99 18.59 -9.72
CA ASP A 61 7.06 20.00 -9.32
C ASP A 61 6.98 20.13 -7.79
N ARG A 62 6.07 19.39 -7.12
CA ARG A 62 5.95 19.43 -5.67
C ARG A 62 7.18 18.85 -4.97
N ILE A 63 7.77 17.77 -5.48
CA ILE A 63 9.02 17.20 -4.92
C ILE A 63 10.18 18.18 -5.06
N GLU A 64 10.28 18.87 -6.20
CA GLU A 64 11.31 19.88 -6.49
C GLU A 64 11.14 21.12 -5.61
N GLU A 65 9.92 21.63 -5.48
CA GLU A 65 9.56 22.79 -4.63
C GLU A 65 10.07 22.64 -3.19
N VAL A 66 9.95 21.43 -2.62
CA VAL A 66 10.43 21.17 -1.25
C VAL A 66 11.88 20.69 -1.19
N GLY A 67 12.58 20.60 -2.33
CA GLY A 67 13.97 20.11 -2.40
C GLY A 67 14.12 18.64 -1.97
N ALA A 68 13.07 17.83 -2.05
CA ALA A 68 13.10 16.46 -1.57
C ALA A 68 13.89 15.53 -2.51
N LYS A 69 14.79 14.72 -1.96
CA LYS A 69 15.56 13.73 -2.74
C LYS A 69 14.67 12.55 -3.12
N ARG A 70 14.69 12.16 -4.40
CA ARG A 70 13.96 11.03 -4.97
C ARG A 70 14.92 9.97 -5.52
N ARG A 71 14.69 8.70 -5.18
CA ARG A 71 15.36 7.55 -5.81
C ARG A 71 14.49 7.02 -6.97
N LYS A 72 15.05 6.19 -7.84
CA LYS A 72 14.34 5.58 -8.97
C LYS A 72 13.11 4.76 -8.55
N ASP A 73 13.19 4.10 -7.41
CA ASP A 73 12.17 3.21 -6.82
C ASP A 73 11.27 3.89 -5.78
N SER A 74 11.45 5.19 -5.52
CA SER A 74 10.66 5.92 -4.53
C SER A 74 9.17 5.87 -4.82
N VAL A 75 8.37 5.70 -3.77
CA VAL A 75 6.94 6.00 -3.80
C VAL A 75 6.79 7.52 -3.86
N VAL A 76 6.25 8.02 -4.96
CA VAL A 76 6.15 9.46 -5.22
C VAL A 76 4.74 10.00 -4.99
N MET A 77 3.74 9.12 -4.96
CA MET A 77 2.34 9.51 -4.79
C MET A 77 1.59 8.46 -3.99
N GLN A 78 0.68 8.91 -3.15
CA GLN A 78 -0.36 8.08 -2.58
C GLN A 78 -1.62 8.29 -3.41
N ASP A 79 -2.27 7.18 -3.74
CA ASP A 79 -3.54 7.13 -4.47
C ASP A 79 -4.59 6.61 -3.49
N CYS A 80 -5.52 7.47 -3.12
CA CYS A 80 -6.54 7.20 -2.12
C CYS A 80 -7.89 7.06 -2.79
N PHE A 81 -8.59 6.00 -2.43
CA PHE A 81 -9.99 5.79 -2.77
C PHE A 81 -10.86 6.07 -1.53
N VAL A 82 -11.90 6.85 -1.70
CA VAL A 82 -12.92 7.12 -0.67
C VAL A 82 -14.31 6.86 -1.24
N GLY A 83 -15.06 6.02 -0.55
CA GLY A 83 -16.43 5.68 -0.92
C GLY A 83 -17.26 5.32 0.30
N GLY A 84 -18.41 4.73 0.07
CA GLY A 84 -19.29 4.22 1.10
C GLY A 84 -20.05 2.99 0.65
N THR A 85 -20.85 2.40 1.55
CA THR A 85 -21.79 1.34 1.17
C THR A 85 -22.67 1.83 0.02
N PRO A 86 -22.75 1.09 -1.11
CA PRO A 86 -23.41 1.57 -2.32
C PRO A 86 -24.84 2.09 -2.09
N ASP A 87 -25.70 1.29 -1.46
CA ASP A 87 -27.10 1.65 -1.25
C ASP A 87 -27.25 2.86 -0.32
N TRP A 88 -26.40 2.94 0.71
CA TRP A 88 -26.39 4.05 1.64
C TRP A 88 -25.97 5.36 0.97
N LEU A 89 -24.92 5.31 0.12
CA LEU A 89 -24.41 6.50 -0.53
C LEU A 89 -25.32 6.94 -1.70
N LYS A 90 -25.85 6.00 -2.47
CA LYS A 90 -26.80 6.27 -3.55
C LYS A 90 -28.15 6.78 -3.03
N GLY A 91 -28.56 6.35 -1.84
CA GLY A 91 -29.80 6.85 -1.19
C GLY A 91 -29.73 8.31 -0.75
N LYS A 92 -28.55 8.93 -0.78
CA LYS A 92 -28.36 10.34 -0.46
C LYS A 92 -28.60 11.22 -1.68
N SER A 93 -29.13 12.43 -1.47
CA SER A 93 -29.22 13.44 -2.51
C SER A 93 -27.82 13.82 -3.04
N VAL A 94 -27.76 14.40 -4.23
CA VAL A 94 -26.48 14.87 -4.83
C VAL A 94 -25.77 15.86 -3.91
N GLU A 95 -26.53 16.72 -3.25
CA GLU A 95 -25.97 17.69 -2.30
C GLU A 95 -25.40 17.03 -1.05
N GLU A 96 -26.06 16.01 -0.50
CA GLU A 96 -25.56 15.23 0.63
C GLU A 96 -24.33 14.41 0.26
N GLN A 97 -24.27 13.84 -0.96
CA GLN A 97 -23.08 13.19 -1.47
C GLN A 97 -21.90 14.17 -1.59
N ARG A 98 -22.12 15.40 -2.08
CA ARG A 98 -21.09 16.45 -2.10
C ARG A 98 -20.61 16.78 -0.69
N LYS A 99 -21.51 17.00 0.25
CA LYS A 99 -21.15 17.24 1.67
C LYS A 99 -20.37 16.09 2.29
N TYR A 100 -20.64 14.85 1.87
CA TYR A 100 -19.90 13.67 2.32
C TYR A 100 -18.46 13.69 1.81
N PHE A 101 -18.26 13.92 0.52
CA PHE A 101 -16.91 13.93 -0.09
C PHE A 101 -16.11 15.18 0.35
N ASP A 102 -16.74 16.33 0.49
CA ASP A 102 -16.09 17.53 1.02
C ASP A 102 -15.62 17.32 2.47
N TYR A 103 -16.43 16.64 3.29
CA TYR A 103 -16.04 16.32 4.66
C TYR A 103 -14.93 15.30 4.70
N ALA A 104 -14.99 14.25 3.87
CA ALA A 104 -13.92 13.28 3.73
C ALA A 104 -12.62 13.92 3.22
N TYR A 105 -12.69 14.85 2.27
CA TYR A 105 -11.51 15.60 1.78
C TYR A 105 -10.80 16.35 2.92
N ARG A 106 -11.52 16.99 3.82
CA ARG A 106 -10.94 17.71 4.96
C ARG A 106 -10.12 16.80 5.88
N PHE A 107 -10.46 15.53 6.00
CA PHE A 107 -9.62 14.57 6.70
C PHE A 107 -8.22 14.49 6.08
N PHE A 108 -8.13 14.42 4.74
CA PHE A 108 -6.85 14.36 4.05
C PHE A 108 -6.09 15.68 4.14
N GLU A 109 -6.76 16.79 3.96
CA GLU A 109 -6.16 18.12 4.10
C GLU A 109 -5.52 18.33 5.47
N ASN A 110 -6.23 17.96 6.54
CA ASN A 110 -5.78 18.08 7.93
C ASN A 110 -4.58 17.17 8.26
N ASN A 111 -4.50 15.98 7.65
CA ASN A 111 -3.49 14.99 8.00
C ASN A 111 -2.28 14.97 7.05
N PHE A 112 -2.43 15.41 5.79
CA PHE A 112 -1.38 15.28 4.77
C PHE A 112 -0.98 16.62 4.15
N LYS A 113 -1.58 17.73 4.61
CA LYS A 113 -1.38 19.12 4.17
C LYS A 113 -1.89 19.37 2.74
N LYS A 114 -2.59 20.48 2.58
CA LYS A 114 -3.21 20.90 1.31
C LYS A 114 -2.22 20.99 0.17
N GLU A 115 -1.04 21.54 0.41
CA GLU A 115 0.01 21.74 -0.58
C GLU A 115 0.61 20.45 -1.14
N ASN A 116 0.42 19.32 -0.45
CA ASN A 116 0.84 18.00 -0.93
C ASN A 116 -0.23 17.30 -1.78
N ILE A 117 -1.50 17.77 -1.73
CA ILE A 117 -2.60 17.16 -2.47
C ILE A 117 -2.52 17.62 -3.93
N ILE A 118 -2.45 16.65 -4.85
CA ILE A 118 -2.31 16.88 -6.28
C ILE A 118 -3.67 17.01 -6.95
N SER A 119 -4.61 16.19 -6.55
CA SER A 119 -5.98 16.17 -7.07
C SER A 119 -6.91 15.48 -6.10
N ALA A 120 -8.17 15.92 -6.09
CA ALA A 120 -9.28 15.22 -5.46
C ALA A 120 -10.49 15.33 -6.40
N VAL A 121 -10.82 14.23 -7.08
CA VAL A 121 -11.91 14.14 -8.05
C VAL A 121 -12.97 13.15 -7.59
N VAL A 122 -14.23 13.54 -7.71
CA VAL A 122 -15.38 12.69 -7.39
C VAL A 122 -15.96 12.16 -8.69
N HIS A 123 -16.06 10.84 -8.80
CA HIS A 123 -16.68 10.13 -9.91
C HIS A 123 -18.13 9.79 -9.60
N LEU A 124 -19.00 10.26 -10.48
CA LEU A 124 -20.45 9.98 -10.48
C LEU A 124 -20.86 9.16 -11.72
N ASP A 125 -19.92 8.86 -12.58
CA ASP A 125 -20.08 8.13 -13.84
C ASP A 125 -19.84 6.61 -13.72
N GLU A 126 -19.66 6.12 -12.52
CA GLU A 126 -19.54 4.68 -12.24
C GLU A 126 -20.73 4.18 -11.40
N ALA A 127 -20.74 2.85 -11.13
CA ALA A 127 -21.83 2.20 -10.40
C ALA A 127 -22.08 2.81 -9.00
N THR A 128 -21.06 3.31 -8.31
CA THR A 128 -21.18 3.92 -6.98
C THR A 128 -20.36 5.20 -6.92
N PRO A 129 -20.92 6.32 -6.42
CA PRO A 129 -20.17 7.54 -6.19
C PRO A 129 -18.93 7.30 -5.33
N HIS A 130 -17.79 7.83 -5.74
CA HIS A 130 -16.54 7.72 -4.99
C HIS A 130 -15.58 8.85 -5.34
N MET A 131 -14.65 9.13 -4.43
CA MET A 131 -13.60 10.10 -4.62
C MET A 131 -12.25 9.42 -4.78
N HIS A 132 -11.49 9.83 -5.77
CA HIS A 132 -10.05 9.59 -5.85
C HIS A 132 -9.30 10.82 -5.38
N LEU A 133 -8.33 10.63 -4.50
CA LEU A 133 -7.48 11.70 -3.99
C LEU A 133 -6.01 11.27 -4.10
N CYS A 134 -5.20 12.12 -4.71
CA CYS A 134 -3.78 11.87 -4.86
C CYS A 134 -2.96 12.90 -4.10
N PHE A 135 -1.94 12.46 -3.35
CA PHE A 135 -1.00 13.36 -2.69
C PHE A 135 0.44 12.87 -2.71
N VAL A 136 1.39 13.79 -2.65
CA VAL A 136 2.83 13.49 -2.54
C VAL A 136 3.18 13.29 -1.07
N PRO A 137 3.81 12.16 -0.68
CA PRO A 137 4.10 11.87 0.72
C PRO A 137 5.33 12.62 1.23
N ILE A 138 5.19 13.93 1.45
CA ILE A 138 6.22 14.81 2.01
C ILE A 138 6.04 14.91 3.52
N THR A 139 7.08 14.56 4.28
CA THR A 139 7.11 14.70 5.74
C THR A 139 7.25 16.15 6.16
N ASP A 140 6.99 16.47 7.45
CA ASP A 140 7.18 17.81 8.01
C ASP A 140 8.64 18.32 7.89
N LYS A 141 9.60 17.40 7.76
CA LYS A 141 11.02 17.69 7.53
C LYS A 141 11.38 17.84 6.04
N GLY A 142 10.41 17.96 5.14
CA GLY A 142 10.62 18.09 3.70
C GLY A 142 11.15 16.84 3.00
N ARG A 143 11.03 15.65 3.60
CA ARG A 143 11.49 14.39 2.99
C ARG A 143 10.38 13.67 2.27
N LEU A 144 10.66 13.12 1.09
CA LEU A 144 9.77 12.20 0.38
C LEU A 144 9.82 10.82 1.05
N SER A 145 8.80 10.48 1.84
CA SER A 145 8.74 9.20 2.56
C SER A 145 7.32 8.71 2.83
N SER A 146 6.84 7.83 1.98
CA SER A 146 5.58 7.11 2.23
C SER A 146 5.61 6.25 3.50
N LYS A 147 6.79 5.72 3.87
CA LYS A 147 6.95 4.90 5.07
C LYS A 147 6.73 5.72 6.35
N ASP A 148 7.26 6.95 6.38
CA ASP A 148 7.17 7.79 7.58
C ASP A 148 5.75 8.36 7.76
N ILE A 149 5.02 8.60 6.65
CA ILE A 149 3.66 9.16 6.68
C ILE A 149 2.60 8.08 6.85
N ILE A 150 2.63 7.05 5.99
CA ILE A 150 1.57 6.03 5.98
C ILE A 150 1.94 4.83 6.86
N GLY A 151 3.23 4.54 7.00
CA GLY A 151 3.71 3.34 7.67
C GLY A 151 3.59 2.07 6.81
N GLY A 152 3.62 0.92 7.49
CA GLY A 152 3.40 -0.40 6.90
C GLY A 152 1.92 -0.83 7.01
N PRO A 153 1.64 -2.16 6.94
CA PRO A 153 0.28 -2.69 7.07
C PRO A 153 -0.45 -2.27 8.34
N LYS A 154 0.25 -2.15 9.47
CA LYS A 154 -0.34 -1.64 10.73
C LYS A 154 -0.72 -0.16 10.63
N GLY A 155 0.11 0.64 9.95
CA GLY A 155 -0.18 2.06 9.72
C GLY A 155 -1.42 2.26 8.84
N LEU A 156 -1.58 1.43 7.78
CA LEU A 156 -2.78 1.48 6.93
C LEU A 156 -4.05 1.18 7.72
N VAL A 157 -4.03 0.20 8.63
CA VAL A 157 -5.18 -0.08 9.51
C VAL A 157 -5.45 1.12 10.41
N GLY A 158 -4.41 1.70 11.03
CA GLY A 158 -4.56 2.88 11.87
C GLY A 158 -5.13 4.10 11.13
N TRP A 159 -4.78 4.28 9.85
CA TRP A 159 -5.37 5.33 9.01
C TRP A 159 -6.85 5.06 8.72
N GLN A 160 -7.24 3.80 8.50
CA GLN A 160 -8.65 3.44 8.33
C GLN A 160 -9.46 3.64 9.62
N ASP A 161 -8.86 3.37 10.79
CA ASP A 161 -9.50 3.61 12.10
C ASP A 161 -9.73 5.11 12.31
N LYS A 162 -8.70 5.94 12.12
CA LYS A 162 -8.80 7.40 12.20
C LYS A 162 -9.82 8.00 11.23
N PHE A 163 -9.85 7.47 9.98
CA PHE A 163 -10.83 7.93 9.00
C PHE A 163 -12.25 7.57 9.41
N TYR A 164 -12.47 6.36 9.91
CA TYR A 164 -13.76 5.97 10.45
C TYR A 164 -14.19 6.87 11.61
N GLU A 165 -13.33 7.08 12.62
CA GLU A 165 -13.60 7.94 13.77
C GLU A 165 -14.01 9.35 13.31
N TYR A 166 -13.22 9.96 12.42
CA TYR A 166 -13.51 11.26 11.85
C TYR A 166 -14.85 11.32 11.12
N MET A 167 -15.13 10.34 10.26
CA MET A 167 -16.38 10.29 9.50
C MET A 167 -17.58 10.02 10.41
N HIS A 168 -17.41 9.22 11.46
CA HIS A 168 -18.46 8.86 12.41
C HIS A 168 -18.89 10.04 13.28
N GLU A 169 -18.05 11.03 13.52
CA GLU A 169 -18.44 12.28 14.21
C GLU A 169 -19.62 12.98 13.51
N LYS A 170 -19.68 12.92 12.19
CA LYS A 170 -20.73 13.55 11.39
C LYS A 170 -21.80 12.58 10.89
N TYR A 171 -21.43 11.36 10.59
CA TYR A 171 -22.28 10.32 10.03
C TYR A 171 -22.39 9.16 11.02
N THR A 172 -23.23 9.31 12.05
CA THR A 172 -23.33 8.38 13.18
C THR A 172 -23.94 7.02 12.82
N ASP A 173 -24.54 6.91 11.65
CA ASP A 173 -25.16 5.70 11.10
C ASP A 173 -24.17 4.79 10.36
N ILE A 174 -22.89 5.18 10.27
CA ILE A 174 -21.83 4.30 9.73
C ILE A 174 -21.17 3.48 10.83
N THR A 175 -20.65 2.32 10.44
CA THR A 175 -19.92 1.38 11.32
C THR A 175 -18.52 1.11 10.81
N ARG A 176 -17.61 0.77 11.72
CA ARG A 176 -16.25 0.34 11.33
C ARG A 176 -16.28 -1.06 10.75
N GLY A 177 -15.75 -1.23 9.54
CA GLY A 177 -15.61 -2.54 8.93
C GLY A 177 -14.68 -3.46 9.74
N THR A 178 -14.96 -4.76 9.75
CA THR A 178 -14.14 -5.75 10.45
C THR A 178 -12.75 -5.84 9.81
N PRO A 179 -11.66 -5.65 10.56
CA PRO A 179 -10.31 -5.79 10.05
C PRO A 179 -10.05 -7.16 9.43
N VAL A 180 -9.27 -7.22 8.34
CA VAL A 180 -8.94 -8.47 7.63
C VAL A 180 -8.34 -9.54 8.56
N LYS A 181 -7.56 -9.13 9.57
CA LYS A 181 -6.99 -10.03 10.57
C LYS A 181 -8.04 -10.77 11.40
N VAL A 182 -9.20 -10.15 11.61
CA VAL A 182 -10.32 -10.72 12.38
C VAL A 182 -11.28 -11.47 11.47
N SER A 183 -11.58 -10.91 10.29
CA SER A 183 -12.52 -11.51 9.35
C SER A 183 -11.92 -12.68 8.55
N HIS A 184 -10.58 -12.78 8.49
CA HIS A 184 -9.84 -13.72 7.64
C HIS A 184 -10.30 -13.75 6.17
N ARG A 185 -10.98 -12.69 5.73
CA ARG A 185 -11.48 -12.59 4.35
C ARG A 185 -10.31 -12.40 3.40
N LYS A 186 -10.19 -13.29 2.43
CA LYS A 186 -9.26 -13.12 1.32
C LYS A 186 -9.74 -11.95 0.44
N HIS A 187 -8.78 -11.19 -0.10
CA HIS A 187 -9.11 -10.15 -1.07
C HIS A 187 -9.62 -10.81 -2.35
N ILE A 188 -10.88 -10.58 -2.68
CA ILE A 188 -11.47 -11.01 -3.95
C ILE A 188 -11.42 -9.81 -4.89
N PRO A 189 -10.80 -9.94 -6.08
CA PRO A 189 -10.75 -8.85 -7.05
C PRO A 189 -12.16 -8.36 -7.42
N PRO A 190 -12.39 -7.04 -7.59
CA PRO A 190 -13.72 -6.49 -7.88
C PRO A 190 -14.42 -7.13 -9.09
N PHE A 191 -13.67 -7.48 -10.14
CA PHE A 191 -14.23 -8.15 -11.32
C PHE A 191 -14.87 -9.50 -11.00
N MET A 192 -14.32 -10.25 -10.02
CA MET A 192 -14.87 -11.55 -9.62
C MET A 192 -16.21 -11.38 -8.90
N PHE A 193 -16.38 -10.31 -8.11
CA PHE A 193 -17.67 -9.99 -7.51
C PHE A 193 -18.73 -9.66 -8.57
N LYS A 194 -18.34 -8.91 -9.61
CA LYS A 194 -19.25 -8.58 -10.72
C LYS A 194 -19.69 -9.83 -11.46
N VAL A 195 -18.73 -10.65 -11.88
CA VAL A 195 -19.03 -11.89 -12.60
C VAL A 195 -19.87 -12.85 -11.73
N ALA A 196 -19.63 -12.91 -10.42
CA ALA A 196 -20.45 -13.72 -9.52
C ALA A 196 -21.88 -13.15 -9.38
N GLY A 197 -22.04 -11.83 -9.37
CA GLY A 197 -23.34 -11.15 -9.36
C GLY A 197 -24.12 -11.43 -10.65
N GLU A 198 -23.50 -11.17 -11.80
CA GLU A 198 -24.07 -11.46 -13.13
C GLU A 198 -24.48 -12.93 -13.26
N LEU A 199 -23.64 -13.87 -12.79
CA LEU A 199 -23.94 -15.29 -12.79
C LEU A 199 -25.16 -15.62 -11.93
N TYR A 200 -25.33 -14.96 -10.79
CA TYR A 200 -26.49 -15.16 -9.92
C TYR A 200 -27.77 -14.65 -10.59
N ASP A 201 -27.72 -13.49 -11.24
CA ASP A 201 -28.84 -12.91 -11.98
C ASP A 201 -29.22 -13.79 -13.16
N HIS A 202 -28.25 -14.26 -13.96
CA HIS A 202 -28.45 -15.18 -15.08
C HIS A 202 -29.03 -16.52 -14.61
N TYR A 203 -28.60 -17.03 -13.45
CA TYR A 203 -29.20 -18.23 -12.85
C TYR A 203 -30.67 -18.00 -12.50
N GLY A 204 -31.00 -16.83 -11.94
CA GLY A 204 -32.39 -16.44 -11.65
C GLY A 204 -33.26 -16.39 -12.89
N GLU A 205 -32.77 -15.79 -13.98
CA GLU A 205 -33.48 -15.76 -15.28
C GLU A 205 -33.71 -17.15 -15.88
N ILE A 206 -32.70 -18.01 -15.84
CA ILE A 206 -32.78 -19.40 -16.32
C ILE A 206 -33.82 -20.19 -15.49
N CYS A 207 -33.76 -20.07 -14.16
CA CYS A 207 -34.72 -20.72 -13.27
C CYS A 207 -36.15 -20.22 -13.52
N GLY A 208 -36.33 -18.91 -13.72
CA GLY A 208 -37.61 -18.32 -14.08
C GLY A 208 -38.16 -18.89 -15.38
N ALA A 209 -37.33 -18.92 -16.43
CA ALA A 209 -37.72 -19.47 -17.74
C ALA A 209 -38.05 -20.99 -17.69
N ILE A 210 -37.37 -21.77 -16.85
CA ILE A 210 -37.64 -23.19 -16.64
C ILE A 210 -38.96 -23.39 -15.87
N ASN A 211 -39.20 -22.62 -14.80
CA ASN A 211 -40.41 -22.69 -13.99
C ASN A 211 -41.66 -22.27 -14.76
N ASP A 212 -41.50 -21.42 -15.78
CA ASP A 212 -42.59 -21.02 -16.66
C ASP A 212 -43.03 -22.13 -17.64
N ILE A 213 -42.26 -23.20 -17.80
CA ILE A 213 -42.60 -24.34 -18.65
C ILE A 213 -43.77 -25.10 -18.01
N GLY A 214 -44.95 -24.97 -18.63
CA GLY A 214 -46.20 -25.57 -18.17
C GLY A 214 -46.88 -26.34 -19.28
N LEU A 215 -48.18 -26.68 -19.06
CA LEU A 215 -49.00 -27.45 -20.02
C LEU A 215 -49.32 -26.68 -21.30
N VAL A 216 -49.27 -25.33 -21.26
CA VAL A 216 -49.61 -24.46 -22.40
C VAL A 216 -48.34 -23.78 -22.95
N ASN A 217 -48.18 -23.77 -24.29
CA ASN A 217 -47.00 -23.20 -24.97
C ASN A 217 -45.65 -23.78 -24.56
N ASN A 218 -45.61 -25.05 -24.19
CA ASN A 218 -44.46 -25.75 -23.65
C ASN A 218 -43.23 -25.67 -24.59
N ALA A 219 -43.41 -25.89 -25.91
CA ALA A 219 -42.32 -25.84 -26.88
C ALA A 219 -41.66 -24.45 -26.90
N LYS A 220 -42.45 -23.38 -27.02
CA LYS A 220 -41.93 -21.98 -27.07
C LYS A 220 -41.19 -21.57 -25.78
N LYS A 221 -41.72 -21.99 -24.63
CA LYS A 221 -41.08 -21.71 -23.32
C LYS A 221 -39.80 -22.50 -23.13
N LYS A 222 -39.79 -23.77 -23.60
CA LYS A 222 -38.56 -24.60 -23.61
C LYS A 222 -37.49 -24.03 -24.51
N ASP A 223 -37.82 -23.54 -25.70
CA ASP A 223 -36.90 -22.89 -26.63
C ASP A 223 -36.33 -21.59 -26.03
N ALA A 224 -37.15 -20.83 -25.33
CA ALA A 224 -36.68 -19.62 -24.61
C ALA A 224 -35.65 -19.98 -23.50
N ALA A 225 -35.93 -21.01 -22.70
CA ALA A 225 -35.00 -21.48 -21.66
C ALA A 225 -33.69 -22.01 -22.27
N ILE A 226 -33.75 -22.76 -23.35
CA ILE A 226 -32.58 -23.26 -24.10
C ILE A 226 -31.78 -22.09 -24.70
N SER A 227 -32.46 -21.08 -25.21
CA SER A 227 -31.80 -19.86 -25.74
C SER A 227 -31.02 -19.10 -24.66
N LEU A 228 -31.61 -18.94 -23.46
CA LEU A 228 -30.93 -18.36 -22.31
C LEU A 228 -29.70 -19.17 -21.89
N LEU A 229 -29.83 -20.49 -21.79
CA LEU A 229 -28.70 -21.37 -21.50
C LEU A 229 -27.60 -21.27 -22.56
N GLY A 230 -27.96 -21.24 -23.84
CA GLY A 230 -26.99 -21.04 -24.95
C GLY A 230 -26.30 -19.72 -24.90
N ARG A 231 -26.96 -18.67 -24.42
CA ARG A 231 -26.39 -17.30 -24.27
C ARG A 231 -25.37 -17.24 -23.13
N TYR A 232 -25.67 -17.83 -21.97
CA TYR A 232 -24.85 -17.68 -20.76
C TYR A 232 -23.83 -18.80 -20.55
N ALA A 233 -23.99 -19.98 -21.18
CA ALA A 233 -23.05 -21.09 -21.06
C ALA A 233 -21.60 -20.75 -21.47
N PRO A 234 -21.33 -19.98 -22.54
CA PRO A 234 -19.98 -19.56 -22.89
C PRO A 234 -19.33 -18.67 -21.84
N GLU A 235 -20.10 -17.74 -21.24
CA GLU A 235 -19.60 -16.83 -20.18
C GLU A 235 -19.25 -17.61 -18.91
N MET A 236 -20.08 -18.61 -18.54
CA MET A 236 -19.78 -19.52 -17.43
C MET A 236 -18.51 -20.35 -17.67
N ALA A 237 -18.28 -20.81 -18.89
CA ALA A 237 -17.08 -21.55 -19.26
C ALA A 237 -15.83 -20.63 -19.19
N GLN A 238 -15.94 -19.41 -19.66
CA GLN A 238 -14.87 -18.41 -19.59
C GLN A 238 -14.54 -18.04 -18.14
N LEU A 239 -15.56 -17.89 -17.27
CA LEU A 239 -15.40 -17.66 -15.84
C LEU A 239 -14.62 -18.81 -15.17
N LYS A 240 -14.93 -20.06 -15.51
CA LYS A 240 -14.22 -21.23 -14.99
C LYS A 240 -12.71 -21.17 -15.33
N VAL A 241 -12.38 -20.81 -16.56
CA VAL A 241 -10.98 -20.66 -17.00
C VAL A 241 -10.27 -19.50 -16.25
N GLN A 242 -10.97 -18.36 -16.06
CA GLN A 242 -10.43 -17.23 -15.32
C GLN A 242 -10.21 -17.57 -13.84
N LEU A 243 -11.14 -18.26 -13.19
CA LEU A 243 -11.00 -18.73 -11.82
C LEU A 243 -9.78 -19.64 -11.65
N GLN A 244 -9.62 -20.62 -12.55
CA GLN A 244 -8.47 -21.52 -12.53
C GLN A 244 -7.13 -20.78 -12.73
N SER A 245 -7.11 -19.76 -13.60
CA SER A 245 -5.94 -18.90 -13.79
C SER A 245 -5.61 -18.08 -12.54
N THR A 246 -6.65 -17.54 -11.88
CA THR A 246 -6.50 -16.76 -10.66
C THR A 246 -6.01 -17.62 -9.50
N ASP A 247 -6.51 -18.85 -9.34
CA ASP A 247 -6.05 -19.79 -8.32
C ASP A 247 -4.55 -20.15 -8.51
N LYS A 248 -4.11 -20.37 -9.75
CA LYS A 248 -2.69 -20.59 -10.06
C LYS A 248 -1.83 -19.37 -9.69
N HIS A 249 -2.32 -18.17 -9.98
CA HIS A 249 -1.61 -16.94 -9.64
C HIS A 249 -1.56 -16.70 -8.13
N ILE A 250 -2.63 -16.97 -7.41
CA ILE A 250 -2.66 -16.92 -5.93
C ILE A 250 -1.65 -17.91 -5.34
N ALA A 251 -1.63 -19.15 -5.82
CA ALA A 251 -0.68 -20.17 -5.36
C ALA A 251 0.78 -19.79 -5.67
N TYR A 252 1.03 -19.10 -6.78
CA TYR A 252 2.35 -18.56 -7.11
C TYR A 252 2.75 -17.45 -6.11
N LEU A 253 1.88 -16.47 -5.87
CA LEU A 253 2.13 -15.36 -4.94
C LEU A 253 2.30 -15.86 -3.49
N GLU A 254 1.54 -16.86 -3.07
CA GLU A 254 1.70 -17.48 -1.74
C GLU A 254 3.08 -18.13 -1.58
N ARG A 255 3.62 -18.78 -2.63
CA ARG A 255 4.98 -19.36 -2.62
C ARG A 255 6.06 -18.27 -2.57
N GLU A 256 5.93 -17.20 -3.37
CA GLU A 256 6.85 -16.05 -3.30
C GLU A 256 6.87 -15.43 -1.90
N LEU A 257 5.71 -15.24 -1.32
CA LEU A 257 5.55 -14.64 0.00
C LEU A 257 6.13 -15.55 1.11
N PHE A 258 6.02 -16.86 0.95
CA PHE A 258 6.65 -17.83 1.84
C PHE A 258 8.18 -17.77 1.71
N SER A 259 8.70 -17.76 0.48
CA SER A 259 10.14 -17.62 0.20
C SER A 259 10.73 -16.31 0.75
N GLU A 260 10.03 -15.18 0.57
CA GLU A 260 10.46 -13.90 1.15
C GLU A 260 10.43 -13.89 2.68
N ARG A 261 9.45 -14.55 3.30
CA ARG A 261 9.37 -14.68 4.76
C ARG A 261 10.50 -15.52 5.31
N ASP A 262 10.85 -16.60 4.64
CA ASP A 262 11.96 -17.48 5.02
C ASP A 262 13.30 -16.74 4.90
N SER A 263 13.53 -16.03 3.81
CA SER A 263 14.69 -15.16 3.62
C SER A 263 14.78 -14.07 4.68
N ASN A 264 13.67 -13.39 5.01
CA ASN A 264 13.63 -12.39 6.09
C ASN A 264 13.89 -12.97 7.48
N SER A 265 13.48 -14.22 7.74
CA SER A 265 13.79 -14.93 8.98
C SER A 265 15.28 -15.19 9.12
N ASN A 266 15.93 -15.63 8.03
CA ASN A 266 17.36 -15.85 7.97
C ASN A 266 18.16 -14.54 8.16
N TYR A 267 17.75 -13.45 7.52
CA TYR A 267 18.38 -12.13 7.75
C TYR A 267 18.23 -11.63 9.19
N ARG A 268 17.14 -11.92 9.87
CA ARG A 268 16.94 -11.55 11.27
C ARG A 268 17.86 -12.33 12.21
N SER A 269 18.08 -13.63 11.98
CA SER A 269 19.01 -14.43 12.78
C SER A 269 20.46 -13.98 12.58
N ILE A 270 20.88 -13.70 11.35
CA ILE A 270 22.22 -13.18 11.04
C ILE A 270 22.45 -11.80 11.71
N ASN A 271 21.48 -10.90 11.63
CA ASN A 271 21.57 -9.59 12.28
C ASN A 271 21.65 -9.71 13.82
N TYR A 272 20.93 -10.65 14.41
CA TYR A 272 20.98 -10.89 15.85
C TYR A 272 22.36 -11.42 16.28
N GLU A 273 22.94 -12.36 15.53
CA GLU A 273 24.30 -12.87 15.79
C GLU A 273 25.35 -11.75 15.69
N GLN A 274 25.27 -10.92 14.63
CA GLN A 274 26.16 -9.77 14.46
C GLN A 274 26.04 -8.73 15.59
N GLU A 275 24.82 -8.47 16.07
CA GLU A 275 24.61 -7.60 17.23
C GLU A 275 25.24 -8.17 18.50
N LEU A 276 25.20 -9.48 18.67
CA LEU A 276 25.81 -10.15 19.83
C LEU A 276 27.33 -10.06 19.78
N GLU A 277 27.94 -10.31 18.63
CA GLU A 277 29.37 -10.18 18.40
C GLU A 277 29.86 -8.73 18.63
N LEU A 278 29.09 -7.74 18.13
CA LEU A 278 29.41 -6.33 18.35
C LEU A 278 29.37 -5.94 19.83
N LYS A 279 28.41 -6.45 20.59
CA LYS A 279 28.34 -6.23 22.04
C LYS A 279 29.54 -6.84 22.76
N GLN A 280 29.97 -8.05 22.38
CA GLN A 280 31.14 -8.69 22.95
C GLN A 280 32.45 -7.93 22.62
N ALA A 281 32.62 -7.49 21.39
CA ALA A 281 33.75 -6.68 20.97
C ALA A 281 33.83 -5.35 21.73
N ASN A 282 32.71 -4.64 21.85
CA ASN A 282 32.64 -3.39 22.61
C ASN A 282 33.00 -3.58 24.10
N ARG A 283 32.54 -4.69 24.71
CA ARG A 283 32.92 -5.03 26.10
C ARG A 283 34.42 -5.24 26.22
N LYS A 284 35.04 -5.94 25.28
CA LYS A 284 36.48 -6.19 25.27
C LYS A 284 37.27 -4.91 25.04
N ILE A 285 36.82 -4.01 24.17
CA ILE A 285 37.41 -2.67 23.98
C ILE A 285 37.33 -1.88 25.28
N TYR A 286 36.22 -1.89 25.98
CA TYR A 286 36.10 -1.21 27.26
C TYR A 286 37.10 -1.76 28.32
N GLU A 287 37.22 -3.08 28.44
CA GLU A 287 38.18 -3.73 29.36
C GLU A 287 39.63 -3.37 28.99
N LEU A 288 39.98 -3.36 27.70
CA LEU A 288 41.32 -2.97 27.25
C LEU A 288 41.61 -1.50 27.53
N ASN A 289 40.66 -0.61 27.31
CA ASN A 289 40.82 0.82 27.62
C ASN A 289 40.99 1.07 29.12
N GLN A 290 40.34 0.31 29.99
CA GLN A 290 40.57 0.41 31.45
C GLN A 290 41.98 -0.05 31.81
N LYS A 291 42.44 -1.19 31.27
CA LYS A 291 43.81 -1.66 31.47
C LYS A 291 44.87 -0.68 30.95
N GLN A 292 44.63 -0.07 29.81
CA GLN A 292 45.49 0.97 29.25
C GLN A 292 45.60 2.17 30.20
N LYS A 293 44.46 2.66 30.72
CA LYS A 293 44.47 3.78 31.71
C LYS A 293 45.22 3.43 32.99
N GLU A 294 45.11 2.16 33.48
CA GLU A 294 45.85 1.69 34.64
C GLU A 294 47.37 1.64 34.37
N LEU A 295 47.76 1.13 33.18
CA LEU A 295 49.16 1.09 32.77
C LEU A 295 49.72 2.51 32.61
N GLU A 296 48.98 3.45 32.00
CA GLU A 296 49.39 4.85 31.87
C GLU A 296 49.61 5.50 33.25
N LYS A 297 48.74 5.20 34.24
CA LYS A 297 48.94 5.68 35.63
C LYS A 297 50.19 5.09 36.28
N VAL A 298 50.55 3.83 36.00
CA VAL A 298 51.76 3.22 36.47
C VAL A 298 52.99 3.82 35.82
N ILE A 299 52.94 3.96 34.49
CA ILE A 299 54.03 4.56 33.70
C ILE A 299 54.31 6.02 34.13
N SER A 300 53.25 6.78 34.42
CA SER A 300 53.39 8.20 34.85
C SER A 300 54.11 8.34 36.21
N LYS A 301 54.20 7.29 37.00
CA LYS A 301 54.93 7.27 38.27
C LYS A 301 56.42 6.86 38.14
N ILE A 302 56.85 6.40 36.96
CA ILE A 302 58.21 6.00 36.69
C ILE A 302 59.02 7.25 36.24
N PRO A 303 60.17 7.52 36.84
CA PRO A 303 61.01 8.62 36.41
C PRO A 303 61.39 8.51 34.93
N PRO A 304 61.41 9.61 34.17
CA PRO A 304 61.69 9.61 32.70
C PRO A 304 63.04 8.95 32.37
N GLU A 305 64.03 9.09 33.20
CA GLU A 305 65.38 8.51 33.06
C GLU A 305 65.32 6.96 33.07
N VAL A 306 64.52 6.39 33.93
CA VAL A 306 64.33 4.92 34.04
C VAL A 306 63.59 4.38 32.79
N LEU A 307 62.59 5.10 32.30
CA LEU A 307 61.90 4.77 31.05
C LEU A 307 62.81 4.77 29.84
N GLN A 308 63.71 5.75 29.75
CA GLN A 308 64.73 5.81 28.68
C GLN A 308 65.71 4.66 28.73
N GLN A 309 66.19 4.30 29.95
CA GLN A 309 67.07 3.13 30.15
C GLN A 309 66.41 1.82 29.77
N MET A 310 65.15 1.61 30.17
CA MET A 310 64.38 0.40 29.81
C MET A 310 64.15 0.32 28.28
N ALA A 311 63.78 1.42 27.63
CA ALA A 311 63.61 1.48 26.18
C ALA A 311 64.90 1.20 25.41
N GLN A 312 66.03 1.61 25.95
CA GLN A 312 67.35 1.35 25.34
C GLN A 312 67.79 -0.10 25.50
N GLN A 313 67.56 -0.67 26.66
CA GLN A 313 67.80 -2.11 26.93
C GLN A 313 66.91 -3.00 26.04
N GLU A 314 65.64 -2.65 25.87
CA GLU A 314 64.72 -3.43 25.00
C GLU A 314 65.16 -3.33 23.51
N LYS A 315 65.57 -2.18 23.05
CA LYS A 315 66.11 -2.01 21.67
C LYS A 315 67.37 -2.87 21.46
N GLU A 316 68.25 -2.95 22.45
CA GLU A 316 69.44 -3.81 22.39
C GLU A 316 69.12 -5.29 22.46
N ALA A 317 68.15 -5.68 23.30
CA ALA A 317 67.65 -7.07 23.36
C ALA A 317 67.00 -7.51 22.04
N ARG A 318 66.20 -6.64 21.41
CA ARG A 318 65.62 -6.91 20.07
C ARG A 318 66.70 -7.03 18.98
N LYS A 319 67.74 -6.17 19.00
CA LYS A 319 68.89 -6.30 18.09
C LYS A 319 69.71 -7.57 18.29
N ARG A 320 69.85 -8.07 19.53
CA ARG A 320 70.48 -9.39 19.81
C ARG A 320 69.66 -10.56 19.32
N LYS A 321 68.32 -10.50 19.46
CA LYS A 321 67.43 -11.55 18.95
C LYS A 321 67.40 -11.59 17.42
N SER A 322 67.40 -10.45 16.72
CA SER A 322 67.45 -10.43 15.26
C SER A 322 68.78 -10.95 14.67
N LYS A 323 69.93 -10.73 15.37
CA LYS A 323 71.25 -11.29 14.96
C LYS A 323 71.40 -12.77 15.27
N GLY A 324 70.57 -13.36 16.14
CA GLY A 324 70.57 -14.78 16.46
C GLY A 324 69.80 -15.67 15.52
N TRP A 325 69.04 -15.11 14.56
CA TRP A 325 68.28 -15.82 13.54
C TRP A 325 69.00 -15.85 12.15
N GLU A 326 70.19 -15.19 12.06
CA GLU A 326 71.05 -15.22 10.84
C GLU A 326 72.28 -16.19 10.98
N ARG A 327 72.18 -17.20 11.85
CA ARG A 327 73.22 -18.26 11.94
C ARG A 327 72.58 -19.64 11.78
#